data_d488b86c42d374d8a054bbe7cfb1ad45
#
_entry.id   d488b86c42d374d8a054bbe7cfb1ad45
#
_cell.length_a   1.000
_cell.length_b   1.000
_cell.length_c   1.000
_cell.angle_alpha   90.00
_cell.angle_beta   90.00
_cell.angle_gamma   90.00
#
_symmetry.space_group_name_H-M   'P 1'
#
loop_
_entity.id
_entity.type
_entity.pdbx_description
1 polymer ?
#
loop_
_entity_poly.entity_id
_entity_poly.type
_entity_poly.pdbx_seq_one_letter_code
_entity_poly.pdbx_strand_id
1 'polypeptide(L)'
;MTNNPHGFDLDARASLDPAIVPLNAPVDLTAEPSAIYLTGVTGFVGAFLLRELLNTTNALIYCLVRARSEANALERIRENLQSYHLWDEEFTSRIVPIVGDLKLPRFGISDEKWQQLAETIDVIYHCGSKLSYVAPYAYLEAANVGGTQEVLRLATLVKPKPVHYVSSLGILLAYQVPEGGGEDDELDQFKCPTVGYFQTKYVSEKVVRIARSRGIPVTIHRIGLIVGDSRTGVSNVDDFVARMIIGCVQAGFSPNIVKAMDMTPVDYVSRAIVYLSRRQESLGKLFHTLNPHPIHWADIFDMVSEAGYSTQKLAFNDWVEAIEKHADPETNPLYPLMPFFHINFAARMLGIADDSHYDALGTTTIREGLAGSTIQCPPIDSHLIRTFLAEFVRTQRLHPALNVATIANANT
;
A
#
# COMPACT_ATOMS: atom_id res chain seq x y z
N MET A 1 -35.61 6.21 -6.39
CA MET A 1 -34.63 5.11 -6.31
C MET A 1 -33.25 5.77 -6.41
N THR A 2 -32.49 5.82 -5.35
CA THR A 2 -31.12 6.34 -5.38
C THR A 2 -30.29 5.41 -6.27
N ASN A 3 -29.82 5.92 -7.42
CA ASN A 3 -28.95 5.16 -8.31
C ASN A 3 -27.65 4.83 -7.56
N ASN A 4 -27.55 3.64 -6.98
CA ASN A 4 -26.33 3.18 -6.33
C ASN A 4 -25.28 2.89 -7.43
N PRO A 5 -24.18 3.63 -7.52
CA PRO A 5 -23.18 3.50 -8.59
C PRO A 5 -22.45 2.16 -8.57
N HIS A 6 -22.54 1.41 -7.47
CA HIS A 6 -21.88 0.11 -7.32
C HIS A 6 -22.71 -1.06 -7.83
N GLY A 7 -23.99 -0.87 -8.10
CA GLY A 7 -24.93 -1.94 -8.46
C GLY A 7 -25.33 -2.86 -7.29
N PHE A 8 -24.74 -2.67 -6.10
CA PHE A 8 -25.05 -3.38 -4.86
C PHE A 8 -24.69 -2.50 -3.63
N ASP A 9 -25.21 -2.87 -2.47
CA ASP A 9 -25.02 -2.12 -1.23
C ASP A 9 -23.69 -2.54 -0.55
N LEU A 10 -22.69 -1.65 -0.56
CA LEU A 10 -21.39 -1.86 0.10
C LEU A 10 -21.51 -1.87 1.64
N ASP A 11 -22.42 -1.05 2.18
CA ASP A 11 -22.63 -0.98 3.62
C ASP A 11 -23.27 -2.25 4.17
N ALA A 12 -24.20 -2.85 3.43
CA ALA A 12 -24.77 -4.15 3.78
C ALA A 12 -23.74 -5.30 3.78
N ARG A 13 -22.65 -5.15 3.03
CA ARG A 13 -21.53 -6.12 3.01
C ARG A 13 -20.53 -5.90 4.15
N ALA A 14 -20.54 -4.74 4.77
CA ALA A 14 -19.66 -4.39 5.88
C ALA A 14 -20.21 -4.93 7.20
N SER A 15 -20.26 -6.24 7.35
CA SER A 15 -20.67 -6.93 8.58
C SER A 15 -19.51 -7.67 9.21
N LEU A 16 -19.36 -7.58 10.52
CA LEU A 16 -18.40 -8.38 11.29
C LEU A 16 -19.16 -9.54 11.95
N ASP A 17 -18.64 -10.76 11.80
CA ASP A 17 -19.19 -11.96 12.41
C ASP A 17 -19.50 -11.70 13.90
N PRO A 18 -20.74 -11.97 14.37
CA PRO A 18 -21.12 -11.79 15.77
C PRO A 18 -20.24 -12.56 16.78
N ALA A 19 -19.64 -13.67 16.36
CA ALA A 19 -18.74 -14.47 17.19
C ALA A 19 -17.36 -13.82 17.41
N ILE A 20 -17.01 -12.78 16.64
CA ILE A 20 -15.78 -12.00 16.84
C ILE A 20 -16.08 -10.93 17.89
N VAL A 21 -15.73 -11.22 19.13
CA VAL A 21 -15.97 -10.38 20.30
C VAL A 21 -14.66 -10.06 21.01
N PRO A 22 -14.50 -8.88 21.60
CA PRO A 22 -13.29 -8.53 22.33
C PRO A 22 -13.11 -9.42 23.56
N LEU A 23 -11.87 -9.70 23.90
CA LEU A 23 -11.53 -10.31 25.19
C LEU A 23 -11.34 -9.20 26.23
N ASN A 24 -11.86 -9.44 27.44
CA ASN A 24 -11.74 -8.48 28.54
C ASN A 24 -10.37 -8.62 29.23
N ALA A 25 -9.31 -8.25 28.52
CA ALA A 25 -7.95 -8.22 29.05
C ALA A 25 -7.21 -6.98 28.51
N PRO A 26 -6.34 -6.35 29.30
CA PRO A 26 -5.59 -5.18 28.88
C PRO A 26 -4.60 -5.52 27.76
N VAL A 27 -4.32 -4.53 26.92
CA VAL A 27 -3.30 -4.60 25.88
C VAL A 27 -2.26 -3.53 26.18
N ASP A 28 -0.99 -3.93 26.19
CA ASP A 28 0.16 -3.05 26.35
C ASP A 28 0.97 -3.04 25.02
N LEU A 29 0.85 -1.98 24.25
CA LEU A 29 1.61 -1.81 22.99
C LEU A 29 3.07 -1.46 23.24
N THR A 30 3.45 -1.07 24.47
CA THR A 30 4.84 -0.70 24.81
C THR A 30 5.68 -1.92 25.18
N ALA A 31 5.05 -3.04 25.51
CA ALA A 31 5.73 -4.30 25.75
C ALA A 31 6.38 -4.83 24.46
N GLU A 32 7.61 -5.36 24.58
CA GLU A 32 8.29 -5.99 23.45
C GLU A 32 7.55 -7.27 23.05
N PRO A 33 7.01 -7.38 21.81
CA PRO A 33 6.34 -8.60 21.39
C PRO A 33 7.36 -9.73 21.19
N SER A 34 6.99 -10.95 21.56
CA SER A 34 7.78 -12.17 21.28
C SER A 34 7.44 -12.75 19.92
N ALA A 35 6.19 -12.60 19.48
CA ALA A 35 5.67 -13.18 18.25
C ALA A 35 4.73 -12.21 17.53
N ILE A 36 5.05 -11.92 16.28
CA ILE A 36 4.30 -11.02 15.39
C ILE A 36 3.70 -11.84 14.25
N TYR A 37 2.44 -11.63 13.93
CA TYR A 37 1.83 -12.19 12.72
C TYR A 37 1.75 -11.13 11.63
N LEU A 38 2.33 -11.43 10.46
CA LEU A 38 2.36 -10.52 9.33
C LEU A 38 1.69 -11.16 8.11
N THR A 39 0.69 -10.50 7.55
CA THR A 39 0.12 -10.86 6.25
C THR A 39 0.63 -9.93 5.15
N GLY A 40 0.73 -10.42 3.92
CA GLY A 40 1.15 -9.61 2.78
C GLY A 40 2.65 -9.47 2.59
N VAL A 41 3.45 -10.27 3.26
CA VAL A 41 4.92 -10.25 3.25
C VAL A 41 5.54 -10.43 1.87
N THR A 42 4.86 -11.09 0.93
CA THR A 42 5.29 -11.26 -0.46
C THR A 42 4.85 -10.10 -1.38
N GLY A 43 4.32 -9.03 -0.84
CA GLY A 43 4.04 -7.78 -1.52
C GLY A 43 5.06 -6.70 -1.19
N PHE A 44 5.02 -5.57 -1.90
CA PHE A 44 5.98 -4.49 -1.76
C PHE A 44 6.01 -3.88 -0.35
N VAL A 45 4.89 -3.31 0.12
CA VAL A 45 4.80 -2.72 1.46
C VAL A 45 5.06 -3.75 2.56
N GLY A 46 4.58 -4.99 2.38
CA GLY A 46 4.78 -6.06 3.35
C GLY A 46 6.24 -6.49 3.50
N ALA A 47 7.04 -6.43 2.42
CA ALA A 47 8.48 -6.69 2.47
C ALA A 47 9.21 -5.64 3.33
N PHE A 48 8.89 -4.36 3.14
CA PHE A 48 9.46 -3.27 3.94
C PHE A 48 8.98 -3.30 5.40
N LEU A 49 7.72 -3.65 5.65
CA LEU A 49 7.22 -3.88 7.02
C LEU A 49 7.97 -5.04 7.69
N LEU A 50 8.19 -6.16 6.99
CA LEU A 50 8.96 -7.28 7.53
C LEU A 50 10.38 -6.83 7.89
N ARG A 51 11.07 -6.13 6.98
CA ARG A 51 12.42 -5.62 7.22
C ARG A 51 12.47 -4.68 8.43
N GLU A 52 11.53 -3.75 8.54
CA GLU A 52 11.49 -2.80 9.65
C GLU A 52 11.21 -3.50 10.98
N LEU A 53 10.29 -4.48 11.02
CA LEU A 53 10.02 -5.30 12.20
C LEU A 53 11.25 -6.11 12.64
N LEU A 54 11.97 -6.71 11.69
CA LEU A 54 13.21 -7.45 11.97
C LEU A 54 14.33 -6.54 12.50
N ASN A 55 14.39 -5.29 12.04
CA ASN A 55 15.39 -4.33 12.50
C ASN A 55 15.08 -3.74 13.88
N THR A 56 13.81 -3.61 14.24
CA THR A 56 13.38 -2.82 15.41
C THR A 56 12.82 -3.65 16.55
N THR A 57 12.68 -4.96 16.38
CA THR A 57 12.20 -5.91 17.39
C THR A 57 13.09 -7.15 17.43
N ASN A 58 12.97 -7.94 18.52
CA ASN A 58 13.56 -9.28 18.63
C ASN A 58 12.54 -10.41 18.38
N ALA A 59 11.33 -10.08 17.97
CA ALA A 59 10.24 -11.03 17.78
C ALA A 59 10.51 -12.08 16.70
N LEU A 60 9.87 -13.24 16.83
CA LEU A 60 9.64 -14.15 15.72
C LEU A 60 8.52 -13.59 14.85
N ILE A 61 8.72 -13.52 13.54
CA ILE A 61 7.73 -12.99 12.60
C ILE A 61 7.07 -14.15 11.85
N TYR A 62 5.81 -14.41 12.18
CA TYR A 62 4.98 -15.44 11.54
C TYR A 62 4.35 -14.86 10.27
N CYS A 63 4.84 -15.30 9.13
CA CYS A 63 4.53 -14.74 7.81
C CYS A 63 3.52 -15.61 7.05
N LEU A 64 2.30 -15.14 6.83
CA LEU A 64 1.31 -15.83 6.01
C LEU A 64 1.69 -15.76 4.53
N VAL A 65 1.91 -16.92 3.92
CA VAL A 65 2.33 -17.04 2.51
C VAL A 65 1.56 -18.14 1.80
N ARG A 66 1.06 -17.86 0.61
CA ARG A 66 0.53 -18.89 -0.29
C ARG A 66 1.69 -19.71 -0.86
N ALA A 67 1.80 -20.96 -0.47
CA ALA A 67 2.91 -21.81 -0.87
C ALA A 67 2.50 -23.30 -0.84
N ARG A 68 3.36 -24.16 -1.40
CA ARG A 68 3.16 -25.61 -1.39
C ARG A 68 3.71 -26.28 -0.13
N SER A 69 4.65 -25.61 0.55
CA SER A 69 5.30 -26.07 1.78
C SER A 69 5.91 -24.89 2.53
N GLU A 70 6.28 -25.07 3.80
CA GLU A 70 6.99 -24.04 4.59
C GLU A 70 8.34 -23.66 3.95
N ALA A 71 9.08 -24.62 3.40
CA ALA A 71 10.32 -24.33 2.69
C ALA A 71 10.09 -23.48 1.44
N ASN A 72 9.05 -23.76 0.65
CA ASN A 72 8.68 -22.94 -0.50
C ASN A 72 8.16 -21.56 -0.06
N ALA A 73 7.48 -21.46 1.09
CA ALA A 73 7.05 -20.16 1.64
C ALA A 73 8.25 -19.30 2.04
N LEU A 74 9.24 -19.88 2.73
CA LEU A 74 10.47 -19.18 3.11
C LEU A 74 11.25 -18.71 1.88
N GLU A 75 11.37 -19.58 0.86
CA GLU A 75 12.05 -19.19 -0.39
C GLU A 75 11.34 -18.03 -1.09
N ARG A 76 10.01 -18.02 -1.15
CA ARG A 76 9.25 -16.89 -1.70
C ARG A 76 9.42 -15.61 -0.92
N ILE A 77 9.56 -15.69 0.42
CA ILE A 77 9.88 -14.51 1.24
C ILE A 77 11.29 -14.03 0.91
N ARG A 78 12.27 -14.94 0.84
CA ARG A 78 13.66 -14.64 0.50
C ARG A 78 13.76 -13.94 -0.86
N GLU A 79 13.22 -14.55 -1.92
CA GLU A 79 13.21 -14.00 -3.27
C GLU A 79 12.59 -12.59 -3.31
N ASN A 80 11.45 -12.40 -2.61
CA ASN A 80 10.79 -11.10 -2.55
C ASN A 80 11.65 -10.04 -1.84
N LEU A 81 12.26 -10.38 -0.70
CA LEU A 81 13.15 -9.46 0.00
C LEU A 81 14.44 -9.18 -0.79
N GLN A 82 15.01 -10.19 -1.47
CA GLN A 82 16.17 -10.01 -2.34
C GLN A 82 15.87 -9.07 -3.51
N SER A 83 14.68 -9.19 -4.12
CA SER A 83 14.28 -8.32 -5.23
C SER A 83 14.21 -6.83 -4.83
N TYR A 84 14.04 -6.55 -3.55
CA TYR A 84 14.03 -5.20 -2.98
C TYR A 84 15.30 -4.86 -2.18
N HIS A 85 16.37 -5.66 -2.27
CA HIS A 85 17.62 -5.49 -1.51
C HIS A 85 17.43 -5.43 0.02
N LEU A 86 16.42 -6.14 0.53
CA LEU A 86 16.06 -6.16 1.95
C LEU A 86 16.49 -7.44 2.67
N TRP A 87 16.94 -8.48 1.94
CA TRP A 87 17.31 -9.75 2.53
C TRP A 87 18.62 -9.66 3.31
N ASP A 88 18.64 -10.32 4.46
CA ASP A 88 19.83 -10.58 5.27
C ASP A 88 19.73 -12.00 5.83
N GLU A 89 20.80 -12.78 5.76
CA GLU A 89 20.80 -14.18 6.23
C GLU A 89 20.58 -14.27 7.76
N GLU A 90 20.95 -13.25 8.52
CA GLU A 90 20.74 -13.18 9.97
C GLU A 90 19.26 -13.23 10.36
N PHE A 91 18.37 -12.82 9.45
CA PHE A 91 16.92 -12.80 9.71
C PHE A 91 16.27 -14.16 9.56
N THR A 92 16.92 -15.13 8.90
CA THR A 92 16.33 -16.43 8.59
C THR A 92 15.77 -17.12 9.83
N SER A 93 16.48 -17.05 10.95
CA SER A 93 16.09 -17.70 12.21
C SER A 93 14.85 -17.07 12.88
N ARG A 94 14.49 -15.84 12.48
CA ARG A 94 13.33 -15.11 13.03
C ARG A 94 12.12 -15.06 12.10
N ILE A 95 12.23 -15.56 10.89
CA ILE A 95 11.12 -15.64 9.93
C ILE A 95 10.49 -17.02 10.02
N VAL A 96 9.23 -17.09 10.45
CA VAL A 96 8.45 -18.32 10.57
C VAL A 96 7.38 -18.34 9.46
N PRO A 97 7.58 -19.12 8.38
CA PRO A 97 6.61 -19.17 7.29
C PRO A 97 5.35 -19.94 7.72
N ILE A 98 4.18 -19.38 7.44
CA ILE A 98 2.87 -20.01 7.63
C ILE A 98 2.23 -20.19 6.25
N VAL A 99 2.09 -21.44 5.84
CA VAL A 99 1.43 -21.76 4.57
C VAL A 99 -0.07 -21.59 4.71
N GLY A 100 -0.67 -20.68 3.91
CA GLY A 100 -2.11 -20.43 3.93
C GLY A 100 -2.53 -19.41 2.87
N ASP A 101 -3.83 -19.16 2.77
CA ASP A 101 -4.41 -18.22 1.80
C ASP A 101 -5.49 -17.35 2.49
N LEU A 102 -5.38 -16.05 2.34
CA LEU A 102 -6.37 -15.07 2.86
C LEU A 102 -7.81 -15.34 2.40
N LYS A 103 -8.00 -16.04 1.28
CA LYS A 103 -9.33 -16.38 0.75
C LYS A 103 -10.05 -17.47 1.55
N LEU A 104 -9.33 -18.23 2.36
CA LEU A 104 -9.86 -19.43 3.00
C LEU A 104 -10.19 -19.14 4.47
N PRO A 105 -11.26 -19.77 5.00
CA PRO A 105 -11.54 -19.75 6.44
C PRO A 105 -10.30 -20.19 7.22
N ARG A 106 -9.96 -19.47 8.30
CA ARG A 106 -8.73 -19.68 9.10
C ARG A 106 -7.47 -19.78 8.22
N PHE A 107 -7.47 -19.08 7.09
CA PHE A 107 -6.39 -19.10 6.08
C PHE A 107 -6.10 -20.50 5.50
N GLY A 108 -6.99 -21.48 5.67
CA GLY A 108 -6.79 -22.88 5.24
C GLY A 108 -5.75 -23.65 6.04
N ILE A 109 -5.36 -23.17 7.23
CA ILE A 109 -4.44 -23.88 8.13
C ILE A 109 -5.20 -24.84 9.04
N SER A 110 -4.52 -25.86 9.61
CA SER A 110 -5.15 -26.86 10.47
C SER A 110 -5.65 -26.25 11.79
N ASP A 111 -6.58 -26.90 12.45
CA ASP A 111 -7.14 -26.46 13.76
C ASP A 111 -6.03 -26.36 14.82
N GLU A 112 -5.09 -27.31 14.84
CA GLU A 112 -3.96 -27.32 15.77
C GLU A 112 -3.03 -26.13 15.52
N LYS A 113 -2.71 -25.83 14.27
CA LYS A 113 -1.86 -24.68 13.92
C LYS A 113 -2.56 -23.36 14.19
N TRP A 114 -3.87 -23.29 13.93
CA TRP A 114 -4.70 -22.12 14.26
C TRP A 114 -4.70 -21.84 15.75
N GLN A 115 -4.91 -22.88 16.58
CA GLN A 115 -4.85 -22.78 18.03
C GLN A 115 -3.45 -22.36 18.51
N GLN A 116 -2.39 -22.94 17.94
CA GLN A 116 -1.03 -22.55 18.26
C GLN A 116 -0.78 -21.06 17.96
N LEU A 117 -1.25 -20.55 16.81
CA LEU A 117 -1.14 -19.12 16.47
C LEU A 117 -1.94 -18.25 17.46
N ALA A 118 -3.15 -18.69 17.84
CA ALA A 118 -3.98 -17.96 18.80
C ALA A 118 -3.29 -17.81 20.17
N GLU A 119 -2.53 -18.80 20.61
CA GLU A 119 -1.77 -18.81 21.88
C GLU A 119 -0.46 -18.02 21.76
N THR A 120 0.22 -18.14 20.64
CA THR A 120 1.59 -17.62 20.47
C THR A 120 1.63 -16.14 20.12
N ILE A 121 0.80 -15.71 19.16
CA ILE A 121 0.89 -14.35 18.57
C ILE A 121 0.53 -13.27 19.59
N ASP A 122 1.35 -12.21 19.65
CA ASP A 122 1.15 -11.04 20.52
C ASP A 122 0.52 -9.87 19.76
N VAL A 123 0.87 -9.67 18.49
CA VAL A 123 0.40 -8.55 17.66
C VAL A 123 0.27 -8.97 16.19
N ILE A 124 -0.65 -8.35 15.47
CA ILE A 124 -0.94 -8.67 14.07
C ILE A 124 -0.76 -7.41 13.20
N TYR A 125 0.02 -7.53 12.12
CA TYR A 125 0.11 -6.55 11.04
C TYR A 125 -0.61 -7.12 9.81
N HIS A 126 -1.74 -6.51 9.47
CA HIS A 126 -2.53 -6.93 8.33
C HIS A 126 -2.33 -6.00 7.14
N CYS A 127 -1.32 -6.31 6.33
CA CYS A 127 -0.99 -5.63 5.07
C CYS A 127 -1.46 -6.42 3.83
N GLY A 128 -1.83 -7.69 4.03
CA GLY A 128 -2.22 -8.58 2.94
C GLY A 128 -3.53 -8.19 2.28
N SER A 129 -3.48 -7.97 0.97
CA SER A 129 -4.67 -7.78 0.13
C SER A 129 -4.37 -8.24 -1.30
N LYS A 130 -5.42 -8.54 -2.07
CA LYS A 130 -5.32 -8.75 -3.51
C LYS A 130 -5.62 -7.44 -4.22
N LEU A 131 -4.58 -6.83 -4.82
CA LEU A 131 -4.71 -5.60 -5.58
C LEU A 131 -5.01 -5.89 -7.05
N SER A 132 -6.00 -5.20 -7.62
CA SER A 132 -6.26 -5.14 -9.05
C SER A 132 -7.15 -3.94 -9.35
N TYR A 133 -6.74 -3.07 -10.27
CA TYR A 133 -7.54 -1.91 -10.70
C TYR A 133 -8.65 -2.29 -11.69
N VAL A 134 -8.61 -3.50 -12.27
CA VAL A 134 -9.55 -3.95 -13.30
C VAL A 134 -10.47 -5.09 -12.84
N ALA A 135 -10.11 -5.81 -11.79
CA ALA A 135 -10.92 -6.92 -11.29
C ALA A 135 -12.16 -6.42 -10.54
N PRO A 136 -13.34 -7.09 -10.72
CA PRO A 136 -14.56 -6.73 -10.00
C PRO A 136 -14.46 -7.08 -8.51
N TYR A 137 -15.29 -6.41 -7.69
CA TYR A 137 -15.41 -6.64 -6.25
C TYR A 137 -15.49 -8.12 -5.87
N ALA A 138 -16.41 -8.88 -6.49
CA ALA A 138 -16.66 -10.28 -6.16
C ALA A 138 -15.41 -11.19 -6.30
N TYR A 139 -14.46 -10.83 -7.18
CA TYR A 139 -13.22 -11.58 -7.34
C TYR A 139 -12.20 -11.31 -6.21
N LEU A 140 -12.31 -10.14 -5.58
CA LEU A 140 -11.38 -9.66 -4.56
C LEU A 140 -11.92 -9.86 -3.14
N GLU A 141 -13.25 -9.95 -2.98
CA GLU A 141 -13.95 -9.98 -1.68
C GLU A 141 -13.41 -11.05 -0.74
N ALA A 142 -13.27 -12.29 -1.20
CA ALA A 142 -12.85 -13.39 -0.34
C ALA A 142 -11.48 -13.16 0.28
N ALA A 143 -10.52 -12.59 -0.47
CA ALA A 143 -9.19 -12.31 0.05
C ALA A 143 -9.15 -11.05 0.93
N ASN A 144 -9.82 -9.98 0.47
CA ASN A 144 -9.67 -8.66 1.11
C ASN A 144 -10.63 -8.50 2.30
N VAL A 145 -11.91 -8.84 2.12
CA VAL A 145 -12.91 -8.73 3.19
C VAL A 145 -12.91 -9.96 4.07
N GLY A 146 -13.00 -11.17 3.48
CA GLY A 146 -12.95 -12.43 4.22
C GLY A 146 -11.65 -12.60 4.99
N GLY A 147 -10.50 -12.34 4.36
CA GLY A 147 -9.19 -12.38 5.02
C GLY A 147 -9.08 -11.41 6.19
N THR A 148 -9.65 -10.19 6.09
CA THR A 148 -9.71 -9.23 7.20
C THR A 148 -10.56 -9.77 8.36
N GLN A 149 -11.69 -10.43 8.08
CA GLN A 149 -12.49 -11.06 9.13
C GLN A 149 -11.73 -12.17 9.85
N GLU A 150 -10.99 -13.03 9.13
CA GLU A 150 -10.20 -14.09 9.75
C GLU A 150 -9.02 -13.53 10.59
N VAL A 151 -8.41 -12.42 10.18
CA VAL A 151 -7.43 -11.68 11.01
C VAL A 151 -8.07 -11.21 12.32
N LEU A 152 -9.25 -10.60 12.26
CA LEU A 152 -9.97 -10.12 13.44
C LEU A 152 -10.41 -11.31 14.35
N ARG A 153 -10.78 -12.43 13.74
CA ARG A 153 -11.08 -13.67 14.49
C ARG A 153 -9.85 -14.15 15.26
N LEU A 154 -8.68 -14.23 14.61
CA LEU A 154 -7.44 -14.62 15.29
C LEU A 154 -7.08 -13.63 16.41
N ALA A 155 -7.33 -12.35 16.21
CA ALA A 155 -7.03 -11.31 17.18
C ALA A 155 -7.80 -11.43 18.51
N THR A 156 -8.96 -12.09 18.49
CA THR A 156 -9.86 -12.24 19.66
C THR A 156 -9.82 -13.63 20.30
N LEU A 157 -8.93 -14.53 19.85
CA LEU A 157 -8.82 -15.87 20.43
C LEU A 157 -7.74 -15.94 21.51
N VAL A 158 -8.00 -16.63 22.62
CA VAL A 158 -7.08 -16.94 23.73
C VAL A 158 -6.62 -15.69 24.49
N LYS A 159 -5.96 -14.75 23.80
CA LYS A 159 -5.52 -13.45 24.32
C LYS A 159 -5.80 -12.34 23.31
N PRO A 160 -6.08 -11.09 23.74
CA PRO A 160 -6.29 -9.99 22.81
C PRO A 160 -4.99 -9.68 22.09
N LYS A 161 -5.08 -9.49 20.75
CA LYS A 161 -3.96 -9.12 19.90
C LYS A 161 -4.29 -7.81 19.22
N PRO A 162 -3.49 -6.76 19.41
CA PRO A 162 -3.61 -5.54 18.60
C PRO A 162 -3.50 -5.87 17.12
N VAL A 163 -4.35 -5.22 16.31
CA VAL A 163 -4.32 -5.34 14.85
C VAL A 163 -3.96 -4.00 14.24
N HIS A 164 -2.83 -3.94 13.54
CA HIS A 164 -2.42 -2.81 12.73
C HIS A 164 -2.84 -3.07 11.29
N TYR A 165 -3.96 -2.46 10.90
CA TYR A 165 -4.58 -2.67 9.60
C TYR A 165 -4.09 -1.64 8.57
N VAL A 166 -3.52 -2.11 7.46
CA VAL A 166 -3.12 -1.25 6.35
C VAL A 166 -4.30 -1.08 5.39
N SER A 167 -4.91 0.09 5.43
CA SER A 167 -5.97 0.52 4.54
C SER A 167 -5.42 1.31 3.34
N SER A 168 -6.24 2.07 2.64
CA SER A 168 -5.87 2.88 1.49
C SER A 168 -6.57 4.23 1.50
N LEU A 169 -5.84 5.31 1.21
CA LEU A 169 -6.43 6.61 0.92
C LEU A 169 -7.31 6.61 -0.33
N GLY A 170 -7.10 5.63 -1.21
CA GLY A 170 -7.92 5.47 -2.42
C GLY A 170 -9.42 5.35 -2.18
N ILE A 171 -9.85 4.93 -0.99
CA ILE A 171 -11.27 4.90 -0.64
C ILE A 171 -11.89 6.30 -0.49
N LEU A 172 -11.07 7.32 -0.28
CA LEU A 172 -11.48 8.72 -0.08
C LEU A 172 -11.39 9.57 -1.36
N LEU A 173 -10.88 9.06 -2.46
CA LEU A 173 -10.61 9.85 -3.67
C LEU A 173 -11.85 10.51 -4.32
N ALA A 174 -13.05 10.05 -3.98
CA ALA A 174 -14.30 10.65 -4.44
C ALA A 174 -14.97 11.53 -3.37
N TYR A 175 -14.36 11.68 -2.20
CA TYR A 175 -14.87 12.53 -1.13
C TYR A 175 -14.47 13.99 -1.36
N GLN A 176 -15.40 14.91 -1.18
CA GLN A 176 -15.10 16.32 -0.93
C GLN A 176 -14.80 16.46 0.56
N VAL A 177 -13.54 16.39 0.93
CA VAL A 177 -13.12 16.47 2.32
C VAL A 177 -12.86 17.95 2.65
N PRO A 178 -13.41 18.52 3.74
CA PRO A 178 -12.99 19.82 4.21
C PRO A 178 -11.49 19.85 4.49
N GLU A 179 -10.86 21.01 4.34
CA GLU A 179 -9.43 21.15 4.63
C GLU A 179 -9.10 20.62 6.04
N GLY A 180 -8.13 19.73 6.13
CA GLY A 180 -7.72 19.06 7.37
C GLY A 180 -8.64 17.94 7.86
N GLY A 181 -9.69 17.58 7.11
CA GLY A 181 -10.65 16.53 7.48
C GLY A 181 -10.28 15.14 7.01
N GLY A 182 -11.16 14.18 7.26
CA GLY A 182 -11.16 12.85 6.67
C GLY A 182 -10.52 11.73 7.48
N GLU A 183 -9.76 12.00 8.57
CA GLU A 183 -9.10 10.93 9.32
C GLU A 183 -10.12 9.97 9.96
N ASP A 184 -11.10 10.46 10.72
CA ASP A 184 -12.08 9.59 11.38
C ASP A 184 -13.53 9.83 10.92
N ASP A 185 -13.71 10.51 9.77
CA ASP A 185 -15.02 10.78 9.19
C ASP A 185 -15.75 9.49 8.85
N GLU A 186 -17.08 9.52 8.92
CA GLU A 186 -17.92 8.43 8.48
C GLU A 186 -17.74 8.16 6.98
N LEU A 187 -17.59 6.88 6.66
CA LEU A 187 -17.46 6.44 5.27
C LEU A 187 -18.86 6.36 4.61
N ASP A 188 -18.99 7.01 3.47
CA ASP A 188 -20.19 7.02 2.63
C ASP A 188 -19.97 6.18 1.37
N GLN A 189 -20.73 5.09 1.21
CA GLN A 189 -20.59 4.19 0.06
C GLN A 189 -20.77 4.89 -1.29
N PHE A 190 -21.62 5.92 -1.37
CA PHE A 190 -21.88 6.65 -2.62
C PHE A 190 -20.68 7.49 -3.08
N LYS A 191 -19.73 7.74 -2.20
CA LYS A 191 -18.46 8.42 -2.47
C LYS A 191 -17.28 7.46 -2.66
N CYS A 192 -17.46 6.16 -2.41
CA CYS A 192 -16.44 5.17 -2.67
C CYS A 192 -16.21 5.01 -4.19
N PRO A 193 -14.99 4.93 -4.68
CA PRO A 193 -14.71 4.65 -6.08
C PRO A 193 -15.31 3.33 -6.56
N THR A 194 -15.81 3.28 -7.80
CA THR A 194 -16.44 2.08 -8.39
C THR A 194 -15.44 0.99 -8.83
N VAL A 195 -14.15 1.14 -8.49
CA VAL A 195 -13.11 0.13 -8.73
C VAL A 195 -13.19 -0.96 -7.67
N GLY A 196 -13.26 -2.22 -8.06
CA GLY A 196 -13.46 -3.35 -7.15
C GLY A 196 -12.46 -3.43 -6.01
N TYR A 197 -11.19 -3.06 -6.22
CA TYR A 197 -10.20 -2.99 -5.18
C TYR A 197 -10.59 -1.99 -4.08
N PHE A 198 -10.93 -0.76 -4.43
CA PHE A 198 -11.32 0.26 -3.45
C PHE A 198 -12.64 -0.06 -2.76
N GLN A 199 -13.59 -0.67 -3.48
CA GLN A 199 -14.80 -1.20 -2.88
C GLN A 199 -14.49 -2.22 -1.78
N THR A 200 -13.56 -3.17 -2.02
CA THR A 200 -13.16 -4.14 -1.01
C THR A 200 -12.39 -3.51 0.15
N LYS A 201 -11.56 -2.50 -0.10
CA LYS A 201 -10.86 -1.75 0.96
C LYS A 201 -11.84 -0.94 1.81
N TYR A 202 -12.86 -0.33 1.19
CA TYR A 202 -13.96 0.34 1.87
C TYR A 202 -14.68 -0.60 2.84
N VAL A 203 -15.15 -1.76 2.32
CA VAL A 203 -15.88 -2.75 3.14
C VAL A 203 -14.98 -3.29 4.24
N SER A 204 -13.73 -3.63 3.94
CA SER A 204 -12.78 -4.14 4.95
C SER A 204 -12.50 -3.13 6.04
N GLU A 205 -12.32 -1.84 5.70
CA GLU A 205 -12.12 -0.81 6.72
C GLU A 205 -13.35 -0.61 7.59
N LYS A 206 -14.57 -0.64 7.01
CA LYS A 206 -15.81 -0.61 7.81
C LYS A 206 -15.90 -1.81 8.77
N VAL A 207 -15.52 -3.00 8.33
CA VAL A 207 -15.44 -4.20 9.20
C VAL A 207 -14.45 -3.98 10.35
N VAL A 208 -13.27 -3.40 10.08
CA VAL A 208 -12.28 -3.05 11.12
C VAL A 208 -12.81 -1.97 12.05
N ARG A 209 -13.53 -0.96 11.55
CA ARG A 209 -14.19 0.07 12.39
C ARG A 209 -15.28 -0.53 13.29
N ILE A 210 -16.06 -1.49 12.79
CA ILE A 210 -17.01 -2.26 13.61
C ILE A 210 -16.27 -3.03 14.69
N ALA A 211 -15.13 -3.66 14.38
CA ALA A 211 -14.31 -4.35 15.39
C ALA A 211 -13.81 -3.36 16.47
N ARG A 212 -13.35 -2.18 16.06
CA ARG A 212 -12.95 -1.08 16.96
C ARG A 212 -14.10 -0.66 17.87
N SER A 213 -15.29 -0.47 17.34
CA SER A 213 -16.47 -0.06 18.12
C SER A 213 -16.93 -1.14 19.13
N ARG A 214 -16.63 -2.42 18.86
CA ARG A 214 -16.83 -3.52 19.81
C ARG A 214 -15.76 -3.58 20.91
N GLY A 215 -14.68 -2.79 20.80
CA GLY A 215 -13.57 -2.78 21.76
C GLY A 215 -12.40 -3.69 21.38
N ILE A 216 -12.34 -4.22 20.16
CA ILE A 216 -11.17 -4.94 19.67
C ILE A 216 -10.04 -3.92 19.42
N PRO A 217 -8.80 -4.17 19.92
CA PRO A 217 -7.70 -3.24 19.81
C PRO A 217 -7.19 -3.17 18.37
N VAL A 218 -7.56 -2.12 17.64
CA VAL A 218 -7.15 -1.92 16.24
C VAL A 218 -6.56 -0.53 16.04
N THR A 219 -5.64 -0.42 15.08
CA THR A 219 -5.12 0.83 14.53
C THR A 219 -5.24 0.77 13.02
N ILE A 220 -5.68 1.84 12.38
CA ILE A 220 -5.90 1.88 10.93
C ILE A 220 -4.88 2.82 10.32
N HIS A 221 -4.15 2.34 9.31
CA HIS A 221 -3.20 3.13 8.52
C HIS A 221 -3.69 3.22 7.08
N ARG A 222 -4.27 4.36 6.68
CA ARG A 222 -4.56 4.64 5.28
C ARG A 222 -3.30 5.13 4.62
N ILE A 223 -2.72 4.27 3.80
CA ILE A 223 -1.53 4.62 3.02
C ILE A 223 -1.94 5.25 1.69
N GLY A 224 -1.11 6.18 1.22
CA GLY A 224 -1.30 6.90 -0.03
C GLY A 224 -0.83 6.13 -1.27
N LEU A 225 -0.45 6.85 -2.29
CA LEU A 225 0.17 6.31 -3.50
C LEU A 225 1.64 6.01 -3.21
N ILE A 226 1.95 4.73 -3.00
CA ILE A 226 3.29 4.30 -2.58
C ILE A 226 4.26 4.39 -3.76
N VAL A 227 5.44 4.93 -3.49
CA VAL A 227 6.58 4.95 -4.42
C VAL A 227 7.77 4.18 -3.85
N GLY A 228 8.87 4.11 -4.59
CA GLY A 228 10.08 3.38 -4.21
C GLY A 228 10.71 3.81 -2.88
N ASP A 229 11.68 3.03 -2.43
CA ASP A 229 12.53 3.36 -1.27
C ASP A 229 13.31 4.66 -1.57
N SER A 230 13.24 5.61 -0.65
CA SER A 230 13.80 6.95 -0.85
C SER A 230 15.33 6.97 -0.90
N ARG A 231 16.00 5.93 -0.43
CA ARG A 231 17.46 5.84 -0.35
C ARG A 231 18.06 5.06 -1.51
N THR A 232 17.37 4.03 -1.97
CA THR A 232 17.87 3.08 -2.97
C THR A 232 17.19 3.19 -4.33
N GLY A 233 16.00 3.78 -4.37
CA GLY A 233 15.16 3.85 -5.57
C GLY A 233 14.43 2.55 -5.90
N VAL A 234 14.67 1.49 -5.12
CA VAL A 234 14.03 0.19 -5.33
C VAL A 234 12.52 0.34 -5.26
N SER A 235 11.84 -0.07 -6.32
CA SER A 235 10.41 0.12 -6.53
C SER A 235 9.74 -1.18 -6.95
N ASN A 236 8.47 -1.31 -6.67
CA ASN A 236 7.65 -2.32 -7.33
C ASN A 236 7.38 -1.84 -8.77
N VAL A 237 8.05 -2.44 -9.75
CA VAL A 237 7.92 -2.05 -11.17
C VAL A 237 6.53 -2.30 -11.76
N ASP A 238 5.71 -3.10 -11.09
CA ASP A 238 4.32 -3.37 -11.45
C ASP A 238 3.32 -2.41 -10.79
N ASP A 239 3.79 -1.49 -9.97
CA ASP A 239 3.03 -0.49 -9.30
C ASP A 239 2.70 0.69 -10.24
N PHE A 240 1.66 1.44 -9.91
CA PHE A 240 1.11 2.48 -10.76
C PHE A 240 2.14 3.57 -11.10
N VAL A 241 2.88 4.09 -10.12
CA VAL A 241 3.83 5.19 -10.33
C VAL A 241 5.03 4.75 -11.16
N ALA A 242 5.60 3.58 -10.87
CA ALA A 242 6.70 3.01 -11.63
C ALA A 242 6.30 2.77 -13.09
N ARG A 243 5.10 2.17 -13.31
CA ARG A 243 4.56 1.98 -14.66
C ARG A 243 4.34 3.29 -15.40
N MET A 244 3.85 4.34 -14.72
CA MET A 244 3.66 5.66 -15.31
C MET A 244 5.00 6.24 -15.77
N ILE A 245 6.02 6.26 -14.91
CA ILE A 245 7.33 6.84 -15.27
C ILE A 245 7.98 6.02 -16.40
N ILE A 246 8.11 4.70 -16.22
CA ILE A 246 8.77 3.83 -17.18
C ILE A 246 8.06 3.85 -18.53
N GLY A 247 6.73 3.67 -18.53
CA GLY A 247 5.96 3.57 -19.76
C GLY A 247 5.86 4.88 -20.52
N CYS A 248 5.75 6.02 -19.84
CA CYS A 248 5.81 7.33 -20.48
C CYS A 248 7.18 7.60 -21.11
N VAL A 249 8.27 7.28 -20.42
CA VAL A 249 9.63 7.41 -20.96
C VAL A 249 9.83 6.54 -22.20
N GLN A 250 9.40 5.27 -22.15
CA GLN A 250 9.49 4.34 -23.28
C GLN A 250 8.66 4.79 -24.49
N ALA A 251 7.46 5.33 -24.26
CA ALA A 251 6.58 5.80 -25.32
C ALA A 251 6.96 7.18 -25.85
N GLY A 252 7.73 7.98 -25.10
CA GLY A 252 8.08 9.35 -25.43
C GLY A 252 6.98 10.39 -25.18
N PHE A 253 5.91 10.03 -24.47
CA PHE A 253 4.77 10.90 -24.16
C PHE A 253 4.46 10.88 -22.65
N SER A 254 4.13 12.04 -22.08
CA SER A 254 3.73 12.18 -20.68
C SER A 254 2.48 13.05 -20.51
N PRO A 255 1.67 12.81 -19.47
CA PRO A 255 0.50 13.61 -19.22
C PRO A 255 0.87 14.95 -18.57
N ASN A 256 0.26 16.05 -19.05
CA ASN A 256 0.36 17.36 -18.43
C ASN A 256 -0.72 17.52 -17.36
N ILE A 257 -0.47 16.97 -16.17
CA ILE A 257 -1.39 17.01 -15.05
C ILE A 257 -0.78 17.89 -13.95
N VAL A 258 -1.46 19.00 -13.66
CA VAL A 258 -1.00 20.06 -12.74
C VAL A 258 -1.68 20.02 -11.36
N LYS A 259 -2.48 18.99 -11.08
CA LYS A 259 -3.04 18.80 -9.74
C LYS A 259 -2.09 18.01 -8.85
N ALA A 260 -2.12 18.39 -7.58
CA ALA A 260 -1.29 17.77 -6.55
C ALA A 260 -1.71 16.32 -6.28
N MET A 261 -0.72 15.47 -6.08
CA MET A 261 -0.90 14.07 -5.72
C MET A 261 -0.01 13.70 -4.53
N ASP A 262 -0.49 12.75 -3.77
CA ASP A 262 0.32 12.09 -2.76
C ASP A 262 1.20 11.02 -3.42
N MET A 263 2.50 11.11 -3.19
CA MET A 263 3.47 10.07 -3.52
C MET A 263 4.35 9.83 -2.30
N THR A 264 4.16 8.69 -1.67
CA THR A 264 4.75 8.41 -0.36
C THR A 264 5.79 7.29 -0.45
N PRO A 265 7.07 7.54 -0.11
CA PRO A 265 8.12 6.52 -0.10
C PRO A 265 7.80 5.36 0.85
N VAL A 266 8.02 4.13 0.39
CA VAL A 266 7.67 2.90 1.11
C VAL A 266 8.43 2.74 2.42
N ASP A 267 9.68 3.18 2.48
CA ASP A 267 10.52 3.17 3.69
C ASP A 267 9.98 4.11 4.78
N TYR A 268 9.45 5.29 4.40
CA TYR A 268 8.74 6.15 5.34
C TYR A 268 7.49 5.46 5.88
N VAL A 269 6.67 4.88 5.00
CA VAL A 269 5.41 4.22 5.39
C VAL A 269 5.66 3.08 6.37
N SER A 270 6.62 2.19 6.07
CA SER A 270 6.92 1.05 6.93
C SER A 270 7.45 1.48 8.30
N ARG A 271 8.36 2.46 8.35
CA ARG A 271 8.88 3.03 9.59
C ARG A 271 7.80 3.72 10.42
N ALA A 272 6.92 4.50 9.78
CA ALA A 272 5.82 5.17 10.46
C ALA A 272 4.83 4.17 11.07
N ILE A 273 4.42 3.14 10.32
CA ILE A 273 3.51 2.10 10.80
C ILE A 273 4.12 1.37 12.00
N VAL A 274 5.36 0.90 11.89
CA VAL A 274 6.00 0.13 12.97
C VAL A 274 6.26 1.00 14.20
N TYR A 275 6.66 2.24 14.05
CA TYR A 275 6.82 3.16 15.18
C TYR A 275 5.49 3.42 15.91
N LEU A 276 4.43 3.77 15.17
CA LEU A 276 3.12 4.07 15.73
C LEU A 276 2.48 2.83 16.38
N SER A 277 2.69 1.64 15.83
CA SER A 277 2.12 0.39 16.36
C SER A 277 2.62 0.01 17.76
N ARG A 278 3.74 0.59 18.20
CA ARG A 278 4.35 0.35 19.52
C ARG A 278 4.08 1.48 20.52
N ARG A 279 3.07 2.31 20.26
CA ARG A 279 2.68 3.43 21.11
C ARG A 279 1.25 3.26 21.61
N GLN A 280 1.09 3.26 22.95
CA GLN A 280 -0.22 3.03 23.59
C GLN A 280 -1.27 4.04 23.12
N GLU A 281 -0.87 5.28 22.89
CA GLU A 281 -1.72 6.36 22.40
C GLU A 281 -2.20 6.18 20.95
N SER A 282 -1.61 5.25 20.19
CA SER A 282 -2.04 4.93 18.81
C SER A 282 -3.23 3.99 18.77
N LEU A 283 -3.50 3.30 19.88
CA LEU A 283 -4.59 2.32 19.93
C LEU A 283 -5.94 2.99 19.66
N GLY A 284 -6.72 2.42 18.76
CA GLY A 284 -8.01 2.95 18.34
C GLY A 284 -7.95 4.11 17.35
N LYS A 285 -6.75 4.62 17.01
CA LYS A 285 -6.59 5.74 16.06
C LYS A 285 -6.56 5.28 14.61
N LEU A 286 -6.83 6.25 13.74
CA LEU A 286 -6.67 6.16 12.30
C LEU A 286 -5.63 7.20 11.87
N PHE A 287 -4.70 6.78 11.00
CA PHE A 287 -3.62 7.61 10.49
C PHE A 287 -3.68 7.69 8.96
N HIS A 288 -3.64 8.91 8.43
CA HIS A 288 -3.34 9.15 7.03
C HIS A 288 -1.83 9.16 6.83
N THR A 289 -1.26 8.01 6.42
CA THR A 289 0.17 7.86 6.18
C THR A 289 0.48 8.28 4.75
N LEU A 290 0.56 9.57 4.52
CA LEU A 290 0.78 10.21 3.23
C LEU A 290 1.98 11.17 3.28
N ASN A 291 2.46 11.57 2.10
CA ASN A 291 3.52 12.56 1.98
C ASN A 291 2.93 13.97 2.25
N PRO A 292 3.44 14.71 3.26
CA PRO A 292 2.98 16.07 3.54
C PRO A 292 3.42 17.08 2.47
N HIS A 293 4.21 16.65 1.47
CA HIS A 293 4.69 17.47 0.36
C HIS A 293 4.11 16.94 -0.95
N PRO A 294 2.85 17.28 -1.30
CA PRO A 294 2.22 16.81 -2.52
C PRO A 294 2.98 17.31 -3.76
N ILE A 295 2.94 16.56 -4.85
CA ILE A 295 3.63 16.85 -6.09
C ILE A 295 2.71 16.66 -7.29
N HIS A 296 2.98 17.38 -8.41
CA HIS A 296 2.23 17.23 -9.64
C HIS A 296 2.92 16.27 -10.61
N TRP A 297 2.15 15.53 -11.41
CA TRP A 297 2.72 14.69 -12.47
C TRP A 297 3.55 15.51 -13.46
N ALA A 298 3.11 16.73 -13.76
CA ALA A 298 3.84 17.64 -14.64
C ALA A 298 5.25 17.92 -14.12
N ASP A 299 5.41 18.17 -12.81
CA ASP A 299 6.70 18.43 -12.16
C ASP A 299 7.60 17.18 -12.18
N ILE A 300 7.02 15.98 -11.98
CA ILE A 300 7.76 14.72 -12.07
C ILE A 300 8.36 14.56 -13.47
N PHE A 301 7.58 14.79 -14.53
CA PHE A 301 8.09 14.67 -15.88
C PHE A 301 9.03 15.80 -16.29
N ASP A 302 9.00 16.96 -15.62
CA ASP A 302 10.06 17.97 -15.74
C ASP A 302 11.38 17.44 -15.16
N MET A 303 11.35 16.88 -13.94
CA MET A 303 12.53 16.27 -13.32
C MET A 303 13.05 15.04 -14.11
N VAL A 304 12.17 14.24 -14.68
CA VAL A 304 12.51 13.12 -15.57
C VAL A 304 13.22 13.66 -16.83
N SER A 305 12.74 14.77 -17.40
CA SER A 305 13.37 15.42 -18.56
C SER A 305 14.73 16.03 -18.21
N GLU A 306 14.87 16.66 -17.03
CA GLU A 306 16.14 17.16 -16.50
C GLU A 306 17.17 16.04 -16.28
N ALA A 307 16.70 14.83 -15.97
CA ALA A 307 17.54 13.64 -15.86
C ALA A 307 17.92 13.01 -17.22
N GLY A 308 17.52 13.63 -18.35
CA GLY A 308 17.87 13.22 -19.70
C GLY A 308 16.85 12.35 -20.43
N TYR A 309 15.64 12.19 -19.88
CA TYR A 309 14.56 11.41 -20.50
C TYR A 309 13.44 12.33 -20.99
N SER A 310 13.59 12.87 -22.19
CA SER A 310 12.62 13.79 -22.77
C SER A 310 11.33 13.08 -23.15
N THR A 311 10.20 13.67 -22.76
CA THR A 311 8.85 13.24 -23.16
C THR A 311 8.06 14.45 -23.69
N GLN A 312 7.18 14.23 -24.67
CA GLN A 312 6.23 15.24 -25.10
C GLN A 312 5.06 15.28 -24.10
N LYS A 313 4.87 16.42 -23.44
CA LYS A 313 3.71 16.63 -22.53
C LYS A 313 2.45 16.86 -23.36
N LEU A 314 1.40 16.10 -23.07
CA LEU A 314 0.10 16.16 -23.74
C LEU A 314 -1.02 16.35 -22.71
N ALA A 315 -2.15 16.92 -23.13
CA ALA A 315 -3.38 16.87 -22.34
C ALA A 315 -3.77 15.41 -22.10
N PHE A 316 -4.49 15.12 -20.99
CA PHE A 316 -4.71 13.73 -20.55
C PHE A 316 -5.31 12.84 -21.63
N ASN A 317 -6.39 13.29 -22.32
CA ASN A 317 -7.03 12.48 -23.36
C ASN A 317 -6.10 12.24 -24.56
N ASP A 318 -5.37 13.29 -24.99
CA ASP A 318 -4.40 13.20 -26.09
C ASP A 318 -3.24 12.28 -25.71
N TRP A 319 -2.82 12.29 -24.44
CA TRP A 319 -1.81 11.38 -23.92
C TRP A 319 -2.29 9.92 -23.93
N VAL A 320 -3.53 9.65 -23.50
CA VAL A 320 -4.13 8.30 -23.54
C VAL A 320 -4.11 7.78 -24.98
N GLU A 321 -4.60 8.57 -25.95
CA GLU A 321 -4.59 8.21 -27.37
C GLU A 321 -3.16 7.99 -27.92
N ALA A 322 -2.21 8.83 -27.51
CA ALA A 322 -0.81 8.69 -27.93
C ALA A 322 -0.18 7.38 -27.39
N ILE A 323 -0.46 7.02 -26.12
CA ILE A 323 0.01 5.75 -25.55
C ILE A 323 -0.61 4.56 -26.30
N GLU A 324 -1.93 4.56 -26.54
CA GLU A 324 -2.60 3.48 -27.28
C GLU A 324 -2.04 3.29 -28.69
N LYS A 325 -1.68 4.39 -29.36
CA LYS A 325 -1.20 4.37 -30.74
C LYS A 325 0.29 4.03 -30.86
N HIS A 326 1.13 4.44 -29.90
CA HIS A 326 2.59 4.43 -30.04
C HIS A 326 3.31 3.51 -29.06
N ALA A 327 2.71 3.16 -27.90
CA ALA A 327 3.32 2.23 -26.97
C ALA A 327 3.20 0.79 -27.49
N ASP A 328 4.25 0.00 -27.29
CA ASP A 328 4.22 -1.43 -27.60
C ASP A 328 3.34 -2.18 -26.62
N PRO A 329 2.26 -2.85 -27.07
CA PRO A 329 1.34 -3.58 -26.20
C PRO A 329 1.97 -4.71 -25.39
N GLU A 330 3.06 -5.31 -25.89
CA GLU A 330 3.71 -6.46 -25.25
C GLU A 330 4.74 -6.05 -24.22
N THR A 331 5.40 -4.89 -24.40
CA THR A 331 6.56 -4.51 -23.59
C THR A 331 6.36 -3.25 -22.75
N ASN A 332 5.45 -2.35 -23.15
CA ASN A 332 5.21 -1.12 -22.39
C ASN A 332 4.36 -1.39 -21.13
N PRO A 333 4.86 -1.06 -19.92
CA PRO A 333 4.17 -1.37 -18.66
C PRO A 333 2.87 -0.59 -18.43
N LEU A 334 2.58 0.48 -19.21
CA LEU A 334 1.30 1.19 -19.14
C LEU A 334 0.17 0.43 -19.85
N TYR A 335 0.48 -0.38 -20.86
CA TYR A 335 -0.54 -0.97 -21.71
C TYR A 335 -1.58 -1.81 -20.94
N PRO A 336 -1.22 -2.63 -19.93
CA PRO A 336 -2.20 -3.32 -19.09
C PRO A 336 -3.11 -2.41 -18.26
N LEU A 337 -2.76 -1.12 -18.11
CA LEU A 337 -3.54 -0.12 -17.39
C LEU A 337 -4.49 0.68 -18.29
N MET A 338 -4.43 0.53 -19.63
CA MET A 338 -5.26 1.30 -20.55
C MET A 338 -6.75 1.22 -20.23
N PRO A 339 -7.36 0.06 -19.89
CA PRO A 339 -8.76 0.00 -19.48
C PRO A 339 -9.08 0.86 -18.25
N PHE A 340 -8.10 1.06 -17.36
CA PHE A 340 -8.24 1.92 -16.18
C PHE A 340 -8.33 3.41 -16.56
N PHE A 341 -7.54 3.86 -17.55
CA PHE A 341 -7.53 5.28 -17.96
C PHE A 341 -8.81 5.73 -18.65
N HIS A 342 -9.62 4.80 -19.17
CA HIS A 342 -10.92 5.10 -19.78
C HIS A 342 -12.07 5.25 -18.77
N ILE A 343 -11.85 4.99 -17.48
CA ILE A 343 -12.88 5.17 -16.46
C ILE A 343 -12.76 6.54 -15.79
N ASN A 344 -13.89 7.16 -15.47
CA ASN A 344 -13.93 8.47 -14.79
C ASN A 344 -13.12 8.52 -13.48
N PHE A 345 -12.90 7.38 -12.84
CA PHE A 345 -12.10 7.28 -11.63
C PHE A 345 -10.61 7.57 -11.88
N ALA A 346 -10.06 7.22 -13.06
CA ALA A 346 -8.68 7.53 -13.39
C ALA A 346 -8.42 9.04 -13.38
N ALA A 347 -9.35 9.82 -13.94
CA ALA A 347 -9.29 11.28 -13.92
C ALA A 347 -9.25 11.84 -12.49
N ARG A 348 -10.02 11.26 -11.55
CA ARG A 348 -9.98 11.65 -10.13
C ARG A 348 -8.69 11.24 -9.45
N MET A 349 -8.26 9.99 -9.64
CA MET A 349 -7.01 9.49 -9.05
C MET A 349 -5.78 10.27 -9.53
N LEU A 350 -5.79 10.72 -10.78
CA LEU A 350 -4.74 11.53 -11.35
C LEU A 350 -4.90 13.04 -11.06
N GLY A 351 -5.93 13.43 -10.30
CA GLY A 351 -6.17 14.82 -9.96
C GLY A 351 -6.65 15.70 -11.13
N ILE A 352 -7.27 15.12 -12.17
CA ILE A 352 -7.76 15.86 -13.34
C ILE A 352 -9.16 16.40 -13.12
N ALA A 353 -9.98 15.71 -12.31
CA ALA A 353 -11.32 16.15 -11.96
C ALA A 353 -11.26 17.33 -10.99
N ASP A 354 -12.14 18.34 -11.20
CA ASP A 354 -12.14 19.58 -10.40
C ASP A 354 -12.47 19.40 -8.92
N ASP A 355 -13.05 18.25 -8.54
CA ASP A 355 -13.48 17.90 -7.19
C ASP A 355 -12.45 17.06 -6.41
N SER A 356 -11.26 16.85 -6.93
CA SER A 356 -10.19 16.12 -6.22
C SER A 356 -9.45 17.04 -5.24
N HIS A 357 -9.57 16.74 -3.94
CA HIS A 357 -8.96 17.52 -2.84
C HIS A 357 -7.95 16.67 -2.06
N TYR A 358 -6.91 16.18 -2.74
CA TYR A 358 -5.87 15.35 -2.11
C TYR A 358 -5.06 16.12 -1.07
N ASP A 359 -4.83 17.40 -1.34
CA ASP A 359 -4.16 18.38 -0.48
C ASP A 359 -4.97 18.76 0.77
N ALA A 360 -6.29 18.50 0.76
CA ALA A 360 -7.17 18.78 1.89
C ALA A 360 -7.20 17.66 2.95
N LEU A 361 -6.59 16.49 2.69
CA LEU A 361 -6.62 15.37 3.64
C LEU A 361 -5.82 15.70 4.92
N GLY A 362 -6.45 15.54 6.07
CA GLY A 362 -5.84 15.79 7.37
C GLY A 362 -4.65 14.85 7.64
N THR A 363 -3.58 15.41 8.16
CA THR A 363 -2.38 14.70 8.60
C THR A 363 -2.05 14.96 10.07
N THR A 364 -3.00 15.47 10.81
CA THR A 364 -2.79 15.89 12.21
C THR A 364 -2.42 14.71 13.07
N THR A 365 -3.18 13.61 12.96
CA THR A 365 -2.98 12.41 13.80
C THR A 365 -1.63 11.75 13.56
N ILE A 366 -1.18 11.65 12.30
CA ILE A 366 0.16 11.07 12.01
C ILE A 366 1.28 12.01 12.45
N ARG A 367 1.14 13.32 12.23
CA ARG A 367 2.13 14.31 12.65
C ARG A 367 2.32 14.32 14.18
N GLU A 368 1.22 14.29 14.93
CA GLU A 368 1.25 14.18 16.39
C GLU A 368 1.83 12.84 16.84
N GLY A 369 1.41 11.74 16.21
CA GLY A 369 1.91 10.40 16.53
C GLY A 369 3.40 10.21 16.27
N LEU A 370 3.96 10.87 15.26
CA LEU A 370 5.39 10.85 14.94
C LEU A 370 6.21 11.95 15.66
N ALA A 371 5.55 12.84 16.43
CA ALA A 371 6.25 13.90 17.16
C ALA A 371 7.32 13.33 18.09
N GLY A 372 8.52 13.93 18.06
CA GLY A 372 9.68 13.45 18.82
C GLY A 372 10.40 12.24 18.23
N SER A 373 9.94 11.68 17.11
CA SER A 373 10.68 10.67 16.34
C SER A 373 11.62 11.32 15.31
N THR A 374 12.54 10.52 14.76
CA THR A 374 13.37 10.90 13.60
C THR A 374 12.73 10.57 12.26
N ILE A 375 11.47 10.10 12.26
CA ILE A 375 10.77 9.65 11.06
C ILE A 375 10.18 10.86 10.35
N GLN A 376 10.71 11.16 9.18
CA GLN A 376 10.24 12.25 8.32
C GLN A 376 10.00 11.69 6.92
N CYS A 377 8.94 12.16 6.27
CA CYS A 377 8.68 11.85 4.87
C CYS A 377 9.52 12.76 4.00
N PRO A 378 10.42 12.24 3.14
CA PRO A 378 11.17 13.09 2.24
C PRO A 378 10.24 13.63 1.12
N PRO A 379 10.51 14.86 0.61
CA PRO A 379 9.83 15.36 -0.57
C PRO A 379 10.23 14.54 -1.81
N ILE A 380 9.36 14.51 -2.80
CA ILE A 380 9.68 13.97 -4.12
C ILE A 380 10.38 15.10 -4.92
N ASP A 381 11.69 15.08 -4.93
CA ASP A 381 12.53 16.07 -5.60
C ASP A 381 13.34 15.46 -6.76
N SER A 382 14.11 16.29 -7.48
CA SER A 382 14.95 15.86 -8.58
C SER A 382 16.02 14.83 -8.16
N HIS A 383 16.45 14.82 -6.88
CA HIS A 383 17.39 13.82 -6.38
C HIS A 383 16.71 12.45 -6.29
N LEU A 384 15.52 12.41 -5.68
CA LEU A 384 14.76 11.17 -5.52
C LEU A 384 14.29 10.61 -6.87
N ILE A 385 13.85 11.46 -7.80
CA ILE A 385 13.50 11.02 -9.16
C ILE A 385 14.73 10.42 -9.87
N ARG A 386 15.91 11.03 -9.76
CA ARG A 386 17.16 10.44 -10.32
C ARG A 386 17.49 9.09 -9.67
N THR A 387 17.24 8.94 -8.37
CA THR A 387 17.44 7.67 -7.65
C THR A 387 16.52 6.57 -8.21
N PHE A 388 15.25 6.87 -8.46
CA PHE A 388 14.32 5.92 -9.09
C PHE A 388 14.75 5.57 -10.53
N LEU A 389 15.11 6.58 -11.34
CA LEU A 389 15.56 6.36 -12.72
C LEU A 389 16.83 5.50 -12.78
N ALA A 390 17.79 5.75 -11.89
CA ALA A 390 19.01 4.93 -11.80
C ALA A 390 18.68 3.45 -11.49
N GLU A 391 17.74 3.20 -10.61
CA GLU A 391 17.28 1.85 -10.31
C GLU A 391 16.54 1.21 -11.50
N PHE A 392 15.72 1.97 -12.23
CA PHE A 392 15.06 1.47 -13.45
C PHE A 392 16.08 1.14 -14.56
N VAL A 393 17.18 1.87 -14.64
CA VAL A 393 18.30 1.54 -15.55
C VAL A 393 19.03 0.28 -15.05
N ARG A 394 19.37 0.19 -13.78
CA ARG A 394 20.04 -0.97 -13.18
C ARG A 394 19.25 -2.26 -13.39
N THR A 395 17.93 -2.18 -13.29
CA THR A 395 17.00 -3.32 -13.49
C THR A 395 16.58 -3.50 -14.96
N GLN A 396 17.22 -2.79 -15.89
CA GLN A 396 16.99 -2.87 -17.34
C GLN A 396 15.54 -2.55 -17.77
N ARG A 397 14.84 -1.75 -16.97
CA ARG A 397 13.49 -1.24 -17.29
C ARG A 397 13.57 0.01 -18.17
N LEU A 398 14.66 0.76 -18.05
CA LEU A 398 14.99 1.88 -18.92
C LEU A 398 16.42 1.74 -19.46
N HIS A 399 16.67 2.29 -20.63
CA HIS A 399 18.03 2.48 -21.13
C HIS A 399 18.65 3.72 -20.47
N PRO A 400 20.00 3.78 -20.32
CA PRO A 400 20.67 4.99 -19.87
C PRO A 400 20.31 6.18 -20.77
N ALA A 401 20.11 7.36 -20.17
CA ALA A 401 19.84 8.58 -20.92
C ALA A 401 21.01 8.93 -21.85
N LEU A 402 20.71 9.34 -23.06
CA LEU A 402 21.72 9.59 -24.12
C LEU A 402 22.78 10.64 -23.72
N ASN A 403 22.41 11.59 -22.85
CA ASN A 403 23.31 12.67 -22.41
C ASN A 403 24.35 12.26 -21.35
N VAL A 404 24.20 11.14 -20.69
CA VAL A 404 25.15 10.65 -19.66
C VAL A 404 26.33 9.92 -20.35
N ALA A 405 26.08 9.27 -21.47
CA ALA A 405 27.11 8.58 -22.26
C ALA A 405 28.11 9.52 -22.92
N THR A 406 27.69 10.74 -23.28
CA THR A 406 28.55 11.72 -24.00
C THR A 406 29.54 12.43 -23.07
N ILE A 407 29.19 12.58 -21.76
CA ILE A 407 30.08 13.24 -20.79
C ILE A 407 31.18 12.28 -20.30
N ALA A 408 30.94 10.98 -20.24
CA ALA A 408 31.95 9.99 -19.85
C ALA A 408 33.05 9.82 -20.96
N ASN A 409 32.72 10.01 -22.23
CA ASN A 409 33.66 9.89 -23.35
C ASN A 409 34.36 11.20 -23.68
N ALA A 410 34.01 12.34 -23.10
CA ALA A 410 34.69 13.63 -23.31
C ALA A 410 35.82 13.87 -22.29
N ASN A 411 35.99 12.99 -21.28
CA ASN A 411 37.03 13.07 -20.25
C ASN A 411 38.04 11.90 -20.33
N THR A 412 38.04 11.17 -21.43
CA THR A 412 39.13 10.25 -21.83
C THR A 412 39.88 10.82 -23.04
#